data_8907969806eb31ba77ba9a787a10d76d
#
_entry.id   8907969806eb31ba77ba9a787a10d76d
#
_cell.length_a   1.000
_cell.length_b   1.000
_cell.length_c   1.000
_cell.angle_alpha   90.00
_cell.angle_beta   90.00
_cell.angle_gamma   90.00
#
_symmetry.space_group_name_H-M   'P 1'
#
loop_
_entity.id
_entity.type
_entity.pdbx_description
1 polymer ?
#
loop_
_entity_poly.entity_id
_entity_poly.type
_entity_poly.pdbx_seq_one_letter_code
_entity_poly.pdbx_strand_id
1 'polypeptide(L)'
;ISPDVNATYWNPSKLAFATNNIGASASVTPWLQKIVGDMALYYLSGYKKVTTNSAVGVSMRYFDLGDMQFTDIYRNVIQDFNPREFSFDASYALKLSQKFSMAVTTRFLHSNLSGNFASGSTNTDTKPANSLSADLSAYYINDEIIIGGYNSQLAFGANLSNLGPKITYSDDDNRDFIPTNLRLGTALTAEIDPVNKITFAFDVSKLMVPTPPVFAVDDNGVVLLDDDGNPIIAAGSDNSDRGWVEAMFLSVGDAPNGFGEEMRELMFATGIEYWYNDLVAVRGGYFHENKNKGNSQKFTLGEGLRYQVFGIDFS
;
A
#
# COMPACT_ATOMS: atom_id res chain seq x y z
N ILE A 1 -9.75 10.57 2.20
CA ILE A 1 -10.86 11.32 1.63
C ILE A 1 -10.43 12.78 1.44
N SER A 2 -9.94 13.46 2.47
CA SER A 2 -9.52 14.87 2.40
C SER A 2 -8.22 15.08 1.62
N PRO A 3 -8.05 16.22 0.91
CA PRO A 3 -6.79 16.63 0.32
C PRO A 3 -5.88 17.26 1.40
N ASP A 4 -5.39 16.46 2.32
CA ASP A 4 -4.52 16.84 3.43
C ASP A 4 -3.14 16.18 3.32
N VAL A 5 -2.32 16.33 4.36
CA VAL A 5 -0.96 15.77 4.41
C VAL A 5 -0.92 14.24 4.30
N ASN A 6 -1.98 13.52 4.70
CA ASN A 6 -2.05 12.07 4.59
C ASN A 6 -2.27 11.59 3.14
N ALA A 7 -2.61 12.52 2.23
CA ALA A 7 -2.67 12.23 0.80
C ALA A 7 -1.31 11.77 0.24
N THR A 8 -0.18 12.13 0.84
CA THR A 8 1.16 11.61 0.47
C THR A 8 1.25 10.09 0.51
N TYR A 9 0.49 9.44 1.39
CA TYR A 9 0.44 7.98 1.51
C TYR A 9 -0.56 7.34 0.52
N TRP A 10 -1.76 7.94 0.42
CA TRP A 10 -2.88 7.29 -0.27
C TRP A 10 -2.98 7.63 -1.75
N ASN A 11 -2.89 8.92 -2.07
CA ASN A 11 -2.98 9.45 -3.43
C ASN A 11 -2.43 10.89 -3.46
N PRO A 12 -1.14 11.06 -3.78
CA PRO A 12 -0.48 12.37 -3.75
C PRO A 12 -1.07 13.42 -4.68
N SER A 13 -1.81 13.05 -5.72
CA SER A 13 -2.48 14.02 -6.61
C SER A 13 -3.49 14.92 -5.90
N LYS A 14 -4.07 14.46 -4.76
CA LYS A 14 -4.95 15.27 -3.90
C LYS A 14 -4.25 16.51 -3.33
N LEU A 15 -2.91 16.49 -3.15
CA LEU A 15 -2.17 17.63 -2.62
C LEU A 15 -2.33 18.91 -3.45
N ALA A 16 -2.59 18.77 -4.75
CA ALA A 16 -2.87 19.91 -5.62
C ALA A 16 -4.17 20.67 -5.24
N PHE A 17 -5.07 20.01 -4.52
CA PHE A 17 -6.33 20.56 -4.00
C PHE A 17 -6.27 20.91 -2.52
N ALA A 18 -5.13 20.73 -1.85
CA ALA A 18 -4.98 21.07 -0.44
C ALA A 18 -5.35 22.54 -0.18
N THR A 19 -6.10 22.79 0.88
CA THR A 19 -6.53 24.15 1.26
C THR A 19 -5.41 24.95 1.90
N ASN A 20 -4.60 24.30 2.73
CA ASN A 20 -3.46 24.91 3.40
C ASN A 20 -2.22 24.92 2.50
N ASN A 21 -1.37 25.94 2.65
CA ASN A 21 -0.14 26.07 1.87
C ASN A 21 0.94 25.07 2.30
N ILE A 22 0.91 24.61 3.55
CA ILE A 22 1.87 23.69 4.14
C ILE A 22 1.14 22.78 5.14
N GLY A 23 1.57 21.56 5.25
CA GLY A 23 1.10 20.62 6.27
C GLY A 23 2.19 19.62 6.60
N ALA A 24 2.20 19.15 7.84
CA ALA A 24 3.05 18.06 8.30
C ALA A 24 2.25 17.14 9.21
N SER A 25 2.61 15.84 9.22
CA SER A 25 1.99 14.83 10.07
C SER A 25 3.02 13.80 10.52
N ALA A 26 2.83 13.29 11.71
CA ALA A 26 3.54 12.14 12.24
C ALA A 26 2.52 11.14 12.78
N SER A 27 2.71 9.86 12.50
CA SER A 27 1.87 8.81 13.06
C SER A 27 2.71 7.60 13.49
N VAL A 28 2.19 6.88 14.47
CA VAL A 28 2.72 5.62 14.95
C VAL A 28 1.58 4.61 14.98
N THR A 29 1.79 3.49 14.31
CA THR A 29 0.82 2.40 14.27
C THR A 29 1.47 1.16 14.87
N PRO A 30 1.10 0.78 16.11
CA PRO A 30 1.51 -0.49 16.69
C PRO A 30 1.01 -1.65 15.83
N TRP A 31 1.90 -2.60 15.51
CA TRP A 31 1.58 -3.69 14.60
C TRP A 31 1.64 -5.03 15.32
N LEU A 32 0.61 -5.88 15.17
CA LEU A 32 0.54 -7.22 15.74
C LEU A 32 0.92 -7.32 17.25
N GLN A 33 0.71 -6.27 18.04
CA GLN A 33 1.14 -6.18 19.45
C GLN A 33 0.72 -7.36 20.34
N LYS A 34 -0.35 -8.07 19.98
CA LYS A 34 -0.79 -9.27 20.73
C LYS A 34 0.10 -10.50 20.48
N ILE A 35 0.92 -10.47 19.44
CA ILE A 35 1.79 -11.58 19.01
C ILE A 35 3.25 -11.17 19.20
N VAL A 36 3.62 -9.97 18.75
CA VAL A 36 4.97 -9.40 18.83
C VAL A 36 4.82 -7.99 19.39
N GLY A 37 5.29 -7.79 20.63
CA GLY A 37 4.97 -6.59 21.42
C GLY A 37 5.69 -5.32 21.01
N ASP A 38 6.72 -5.41 20.18
CA ASP A 38 7.66 -4.34 19.82
C ASP A 38 7.60 -3.95 18.32
N MET A 39 6.70 -4.55 17.53
CA MET A 39 6.50 -4.15 16.14
C MET A 39 5.73 -2.83 16.02
N ALA A 40 6.25 -1.90 15.22
CA ALA A 40 5.57 -0.64 14.96
C ALA A 40 5.90 -0.06 13.57
N LEU A 41 4.90 0.60 12.97
CA LEU A 41 5.06 1.39 11.77
C LEU A 41 5.04 2.88 12.12
N TYR A 42 6.12 3.57 11.81
CA TYR A 42 6.26 5.02 11.95
C TYR A 42 6.10 5.67 10.59
N TYR A 43 5.33 6.74 10.52
CA TYR A 43 5.12 7.49 9.29
C TYR A 43 5.24 9.00 9.56
N LEU A 44 6.13 9.64 8.80
CA LEU A 44 6.28 11.09 8.76
C LEU A 44 5.92 11.58 7.38
N SER A 45 5.20 12.68 7.28
CA SER A 45 4.87 13.29 6.01
C SER A 45 4.78 14.80 6.10
N GLY A 46 5.00 15.44 4.96
CA GLY A 46 4.86 16.88 4.82
C GLY A 46 4.59 17.25 3.37
N TYR A 47 3.92 18.36 3.18
CA TYR A 47 3.74 18.93 1.86
C TYR A 47 3.83 20.46 1.90
N LYS A 48 4.13 21.04 0.74
CA LYS A 48 4.09 22.49 0.50
C LYS A 48 3.52 22.77 -0.88
N LYS A 49 2.58 23.69 -0.98
CA LYS A 49 2.14 24.25 -2.26
C LYS A 49 3.25 25.12 -2.83
N VAL A 50 3.65 24.83 -4.07
CA VAL A 50 4.68 25.58 -4.80
C VAL A 50 4.02 26.72 -5.58
N THR A 51 2.86 26.42 -6.16
CA THR A 51 2.00 27.40 -6.85
C THR A 51 0.54 27.17 -6.45
N THR A 52 -0.39 27.97 -6.99
CA THR A 52 -1.82 27.73 -6.84
C THR A 52 -2.29 26.39 -7.40
N ASN A 53 -1.53 25.83 -8.35
CA ASN A 53 -1.87 24.61 -9.08
C ASN A 53 -0.93 23.43 -8.80
N SER A 54 0.13 23.62 -8.02
CA SER A 54 1.08 22.53 -7.77
C SER A 54 1.53 22.47 -6.32
N ALA A 55 1.82 21.24 -5.88
CA ALA A 55 2.35 20.94 -4.55
C ALA A 55 3.46 19.90 -4.63
N VAL A 56 4.41 20.01 -3.71
CA VAL A 56 5.41 18.96 -3.44
C VAL A 56 5.07 18.30 -2.12
N GLY A 57 5.24 16.99 -2.07
CA GLY A 57 5.07 16.19 -0.86
C GLY A 57 6.32 15.36 -0.60
N VAL A 58 6.63 15.14 0.65
CA VAL A 58 7.67 14.20 1.09
C VAL A 58 7.13 13.33 2.18
N SER A 59 7.55 12.07 2.21
CA SER A 59 7.21 11.19 3.33
C SER A 59 8.32 10.18 3.62
N MET A 60 8.33 9.68 4.84
CA MET A 60 9.19 8.62 5.30
C MET A 60 8.33 7.59 6.03
N ARG A 61 8.53 6.32 5.70
CA ARG A 61 8.02 5.18 6.44
C ARG A 61 9.18 4.44 7.06
N TYR A 62 9.03 4.05 8.31
CA TYR A 62 9.96 3.16 9.01
C TYR A 62 9.15 2.07 9.67
N PHE A 63 9.41 0.84 9.28
CA PHE A 63 8.76 -0.34 9.83
C PHE A 63 9.78 -1.11 10.66
N ASP A 64 9.57 -1.10 11.95
CA ASP A 64 10.28 -1.90 12.94
C ASP A 64 9.53 -3.23 13.10
N LEU A 65 10.22 -4.33 12.80
CA LEU A 65 9.64 -5.67 12.87
C LEU A 65 9.94 -6.35 14.22
N GLY A 66 10.51 -5.61 15.16
CA GLY A 66 10.84 -6.12 16.50
C GLY A 66 12.15 -6.90 16.54
N ASP A 67 12.54 -7.29 17.75
CA ASP A 67 13.77 -8.02 17.99
C ASP A 67 13.58 -9.52 17.73
N MET A 68 14.47 -10.12 16.95
CA MET A 68 14.52 -11.54 16.66
C MET A 68 15.82 -12.15 17.16
N GLN A 69 15.75 -13.37 17.68
CA GLN A 69 16.92 -14.14 18.10
C GLN A 69 17.14 -15.32 17.17
N PHE A 70 18.32 -15.41 16.57
CA PHE A 70 18.75 -16.61 15.89
C PHE A 70 19.31 -17.59 16.90
N THR A 71 18.81 -18.82 16.89
CA THR A 71 19.27 -19.89 17.81
C THR A 71 19.79 -21.09 17.03
N ASP A 72 20.73 -21.83 17.60
CA ASP A 72 21.15 -23.14 17.09
C ASP A 72 20.07 -24.22 17.36
N ILE A 73 20.33 -25.43 16.89
CA ILE A 73 19.45 -26.60 17.11
C ILE A 73 19.29 -26.96 18.61
N TYR A 74 20.19 -26.48 19.46
CA TYR A 74 20.17 -26.67 20.92
C TYR A 74 19.55 -25.49 21.65
N ARG A 75 18.99 -24.50 20.94
CA ARG A 75 18.38 -23.26 21.46
C ARG A 75 19.39 -22.28 22.09
N ASN A 76 20.67 -22.39 21.81
CA ASN A 76 21.62 -21.35 22.19
C ASN A 76 21.48 -20.15 21.26
N VAL A 77 21.46 -18.97 21.82
CA VAL A 77 21.40 -17.72 21.03
C VAL A 77 22.71 -17.57 20.26
N ILE A 78 22.61 -17.48 18.94
CA ILE A 78 23.74 -17.25 18.03
C ILE A 78 23.90 -15.74 17.83
N GLN A 79 22.78 -15.03 17.57
CA GLN A 79 22.78 -13.61 17.27
C GLN A 79 21.40 -13.00 17.54
N ASP A 80 21.41 -11.78 18.05
CA ASP A 80 20.22 -10.91 18.05
C ASP A 80 20.21 -10.06 16.79
N PHE A 81 19.05 -9.90 16.19
CA PHE A 81 18.84 -9.15 14.96
C PHE A 81 17.53 -8.39 15.02
N ASN A 82 17.53 -7.13 14.56
CA ASN A 82 16.34 -6.31 14.43
C ASN A 82 16.05 -6.06 12.93
N PRO A 83 15.13 -6.84 12.33
CA PRO A 83 14.72 -6.62 10.95
C PRO A 83 13.94 -5.31 10.82
N ARG A 84 14.22 -4.56 9.76
CA ARG A 84 13.63 -3.25 9.54
C ARG A 84 13.55 -2.89 8.08
N GLU A 85 12.54 -2.11 7.75
CA GLU A 85 12.37 -1.55 6.43
C GLU A 85 12.13 -0.04 6.53
N PHE A 86 12.62 0.71 5.57
CA PHE A 86 12.24 2.11 5.44
C PHE A 86 12.10 2.54 4.00
N SER A 87 11.25 3.53 3.77
CA SER A 87 11.15 4.20 2.49
C SER A 87 11.17 5.72 2.64
N PHE A 88 11.73 6.37 1.60
CA PHE A 88 11.62 7.81 1.41
C PHE A 88 10.88 8.07 0.10
N ASP A 89 9.84 8.90 0.18
CA ASP A 89 9.00 9.24 -0.94
C ASP A 89 9.09 10.75 -1.20
N ALA A 90 9.18 11.13 -2.48
CA ALA A 90 9.08 12.52 -2.94
C ALA A 90 8.04 12.61 -4.05
N SER A 91 7.03 13.46 -3.87
CA SER A 91 5.88 13.57 -4.76
C SER A 91 5.79 14.98 -5.34
N TYR A 92 5.38 15.06 -6.61
CA TYR A 92 4.99 16.30 -7.26
C TYR A 92 3.56 16.16 -7.80
N ALA A 93 2.66 16.99 -7.32
CA ALA A 93 1.25 17.03 -7.70
C ALA A 93 0.96 18.29 -8.52
N LEU A 94 0.22 18.12 -9.62
CA LEU A 94 -0.16 19.20 -10.52
C LEU A 94 -1.66 19.16 -10.82
N LYS A 95 -2.35 20.29 -10.59
CA LYS A 95 -3.73 20.52 -10.97
C LYS A 95 -3.79 20.87 -12.46
N LEU A 96 -4.36 19.98 -13.25
CA LEU A 96 -4.47 20.12 -14.71
C LEU A 96 -5.75 20.85 -15.13
N SER A 97 -6.79 20.78 -14.29
CA SER A 97 -8.03 21.56 -14.46
C SER A 97 -8.62 21.90 -13.08
N GLN A 98 -9.72 22.65 -13.05
CA GLN A 98 -10.40 22.97 -11.78
C GLN A 98 -10.89 21.73 -11.02
N LYS A 99 -11.09 20.62 -11.72
CA LYS A 99 -11.64 19.37 -11.17
C LYS A 99 -10.69 18.18 -11.26
N PHE A 100 -9.49 18.33 -11.86
CA PHE A 100 -8.60 17.19 -12.12
C PHE A 100 -7.14 17.51 -11.83
N SER A 101 -6.46 16.57 -11.18
CA SER A 101 -5.01 16.60 -10.91
C SER A 101 -4.34 15.25 -11.13
N MET A 102 -3.05 15.29 -11.32
CA MET A 102 -2.17 14.11 -11.37
C MET A 102 -0.95 14.35 -10.48
N ALA A 103 -0.31 13.26 -10.06
CA ALA A 103 0.99 13.34 -9.40
C ALA A 103 1.89 12.16 -9.79
N VAL A 104 3.18 12.43 -9.67
CA VAL A 104 4.24 11.42 -9.76
C VAL A 104 4.96 11.41 -8.42
N THR A 105 5.25 10.23 -7.92
CA THR A 105 6.06 10.01 -6.70
C THR A 105 7.26 9.16 -7.06
N THR A 106 8.43 9.52 -6.56
CA THR A 106 9.61 8.66 -6.56
C THR A 106 9.81 8.12 -5.16
N ARG A 107 10.16 6.84 -5.05
CA ARG A 107 10.35 6.14 -3.78
C ARG A 107 11.69 5.42 -3.78
N PHE A 108 12.47 5.65 -2.75
CA PHE A 108 13.59 4.80 -2.37
C PHE A 108 13.13 3.85 -1.25
N LEU A 109 13.38 2.56 -1.44
CA LEU A 109 13.08 1.50 -0.47
C LEU A 109 14.38 0.84 -0.02
N HIS A 110 14.52 0.66 1.29
CA HIS A 110 15.56 -0.17 1.91
C HIS A 110 14.89 -1.21 2.80
N SER A 111 15.23 -2.48 2.58
CA SER A 111 14.71 -3.61 3.36
C SER A 111 15.86 -4.46 3.87
N ASN A 112 15.90 -4.67 5.18
CA ASN A 112 16.88 -5.53 5.85
C ASN A 112 16.12 -6.51 6.75
N LEU A 113 15.73 -7.66 6.18
CA LEU A 113 14.90 -8.65 6.85
C LEU A 113 15.70 -9.79 7.49
N SER A 114 16.94 -10.01 7.06
CA SER A 114 17.74 -11.18 7.48
C SER A 114 19.15 -10.81 7.97
N GLY A 115 19.54 -9.54 7.90
CA GLY A 115 20.91 -9.13 8.19
C GLY A 115 21.92 -9.70 7.19
N ASN A 116 23.19 -9.65 7.55
CA ASN A 116 24.26 -10.33 6.85
C ASN A 116 24.49 -11.69 7.51
N PHE A 117 23.59 -12.63 7.32
CA PHE A 117 23.72 -13.95 7.90
C PHE A 117 24.44 -14.87 6.93
N ALA A 118 25.71 -15.17 7.21
CA ALA A 118 26.46 -16.22 6.53
C ALA A 118 26.06 -17.57 7.14
N SER A 119 25.17 -18.30 6.48
CA SER A 119 24.91 -19.70 6.85
C SER A 119 26.13 -20.53 6.46
N GLY A 120 26.89 -21.00 7.44
CA GLY A 120 28.12 -21.78 7.22
C GLY A 120 27.96 -23.12 6.50
N SER A 121 26.80 -23.40 5.90
CA SER A 121 26.48 -24.65 5.22
C SER A 121 25.94 -24.49 3.79
N THR A 122 25.53 -23.31 3.38
CA THR A 122 25.07 -23.01 2.01
C THR A 122 25.61 -21.65 1.59
N ASN A 123 26.15 -21.54 0.38
CA ASN A 123 26.77 -20.35 -0.21
C ASN A 123 25.78 -19.19 -0.48
N THR A 124 24.67 -19.09 0.24
CA THR A 124 23.68 -18.05 0.09
C THR A 124 23.82 -17.02 1.20
N ASP A 125 24.68 -16.03 0.99
CA ASP A 125 24.77 -14.88 1.86
C ASP A 125 23.53 -14.01 1.65
N THR A 126 22.77 -13.78 2.73
CA THR A 126 21.67 -12.81 2.71
C THR A 126 22.19 -11.40 2.88
N LYS A 127 21.62 -10.45 2.16
CA LYS A 127 22.01 -9.05 2.20
C LYS A 127 20.79 -8.12 2.24
N PRO A 128 20.93 -6.90 2.81
CA PRO A 128 19.90 -5.89 2.69
C PRO A 128 19.64 -5.54 1.24
N ALA A 129 18.38 -5.34 0.91
CA ALA A 129 17.93 -5.03 -0.43
C ALA A 129 17.55 -3.55 -0.56
N ASN A 130 17.81 -2.97 -1.74
CA ASN A 130 17.43 -1.60 -2.08
C ASN A 130 16.68 -1.58 -3.40
N SER A 131 15.67 -0.73 -3.50
CA SER A 131 14.94 -0.51 -4.75
C SER A 131 14.57 0.95 -4.92
N LEU A 132 14.46 1.35 -6.20
CA LEU A 132 13.85 2.61 -6.59
C LEU A 132 12.56 2.31 -7.33
N SER A 133 11.48 2.96 -6.93
CA SER A 133 10.19 2.82 -7.59
C SER A 133 9.52 4.17 -7.81
N ALA A 134 8.49 4.18 -8.63
CA ALA A 134 7.66 5.34 -8.88
C ALA A 134 6.19 5.01 -8.63
N ASP A 135 5.40 6.03 -8.27
CA ASP A 135 3.94 5.93 -8.25
C ASP A 135 3.36 6.96 -9.22
N LEU A 136 2.25 6.59 -9.86
CA LEU A 136 1.44 7.47 -10.68
C LEU A 136 0.06 7.59 -10.05
N SER A 137 -0.41 8.82 -9.83
CA SER A 137 -1.72 9.03 -9.25
C SER A 137 -2.53 10.08 -9.99
N ALA A 138 -3.84 9.93 -9.93
CA ALA A 138 -4.82 10.84 -10.52
C ALA A 138 -5.98 11.05 -9.53
N TYR A 139 -6.53 12.24 -9.54
CA TYR A 139 -7.66 12.61 -8.70
C TYR A 139 -8.59 13.54 -9.44
N TYR A 140 -9.88 13.21 -9.41
CA TYR A 140 -10.96 14.03 -9.92
C TYR A 140 -11.92 14.39 -8.79
N ILE A 141 -12.38 15.62 -8.76
CA ILE A 141 -13.31 16.13 -7.76
C ILE A 141 -14.37 17.01 -8.42
N ASN A 142 -15.61 16.82 -8.06
CA ASN A 142 -16.72 17.68 -8.44
C ASN A 142 -17.55 18.03 -7.20
N ASP A 143 -17.50 19.27 -6.79
CA ASP A 143 -18.19 19.86 -5.62
C ASP A 143 -19.45 20.66 -6.01
N GLU A 144 -19.80 20.67 -7.30
CA GLU A 144 -20.96 21.38 -7.85
C GLU A 144 -22.14 20.43 -8.11
N ILE A 145 -22.38 19.45 -7.23
CA ILE A 145 -23.50 18.51 -7.39
C ILE A 145 -24.49 18.61 -6.23
N ILE A 146 -25.75 18.35 -6.52
CA ILE A 146 -26.81 18.30 -5.51
C ILE A 146 -27.42 16.90 -5.56
N ILE A 147 -27.40 16.20 -4.45
CA ILE A 147 -27.95 14.85 -4.28
C ILE A 147 -28.97 14.88 -3.14
N GLY A 148 -30.22 14.50 -3.43
CA GLY A 148 -31.27 14.48 -2.43
C GLY A 148 -31.58 15.84 -1.79
N GLY A 149 -31.22 16.94 -2.49
CA GLY A 149 -31.39 18.31 -1.98
C GLY A 149 -30.20 18.84 -1.16
N TYR A 150 -29.14 18.06 -0.98
CA TYR A 150 -27.93 18.45 -0.25
C TYR A 150 -26.81 18.82 -1.20
N ASN A 151 -26.07 19.87 -0.90
CA ASN A 151 -24.80 20.15 -1.56
C ASN A 151 -23.87 18.96 -1.35
N SER A 152 -23.31 18.47 -2.42
CA SER A 152 -22.54 17.24 -2.39
C SER A 152 -21.26 17.35 -3.21
N GLN A 153 -20.25 16.58 -2.82
CA GLN A 153 -18.97 16.47 -3.52
C GLN A 153 -18.74 15.02 -3.90
N LEU A 154 -18.49 14.79 -5.18
CA LEU A 154 -18.11 13.47 -5.68
C LEU A 154 -16.64 13.49 -6.08
N ALA A 155 -15.89 12.50 -5.61
CA ALA A 155 -14.47 12.36 -5.91
C ALA A 155 -14.16 10.97 -6.43
N PHE A 156 -13.21 10.90 -7.38
CA PHE A 156 -12.61 9.67 -7.87
C PHE A 156 -11.09 9.76 -7.76
N GLY A 157 -10.47 8.67 -7.39
CA GLY A 157 -9.02 8.55 -7.27
C GLY A 157 -8.51 7.29 -7.93
N ALA A 158 -7.34 7.39 -8.55
CA ALA A 158 -6.57 6.26 -9.03
C ALA A 158 -5.12 6.41 -8.54
N ASN A 159 -4.52 5.31 -8.10
CA ASN A 159 -3.12 5.27 -7.71
C ASN A 159 -2.51 3.93 -8.13
N LEU A 160 -1.48 4.00 -8.96
CA LEU A 160 -0.65 2.86 -9.34
C LEU A 160 0.71 3.07 -8.67
N SER A 161 0.98 2.27 -7.65
CA SER A 161 2.13 2.44 -6.77
C SER A 161 3.16 1.33 -6.93
N ASN A 162 4.40 1.62 -6.54
CA ASN A 162 5.53 0.71 -6.57
C ASN A 162 5.87 0.21 -7.99
N LEU A 163 5.87 1.09 -8.97
CA LEU A 163 6.37 0.80 -10.31
C LEU A 163 7.90 0.77 -10.27
N GLY A 164 8.52 -0.39 -10.36
CA GLY A 164 9.97 -0.50 -10.27
C GLY A 164 10.51 -1.90 -10.51
N PRO A 165 11.83 -2.03 -10.62
CA PRO A 165 12.48 -3.32 -10.86
C PRO A 165 12.30 -4.29 -9.69
N LYS A 166 12.52 -5.55 -9.97
CA LYS A 166 12.59 -6.61 -8.97
C LYS A 166 13.70 -6.37 -7.96
N ILE A 167 13.50 -6.84 -6.74
CA ILE A 167 14.43 -6.75 -5.60
C ILE A 167 15.05 -8.12 -5.31
N THR A 168 16.27 -8.16 -4.80
CA THR A 168 16.91 -9.40 -4.35
C THR A 168 17.53 -9.22 -2.97
N TYR A 169 17.43 -10.26 -2.15
CA TYR A 169 17.99 -10.36 -0.80
C TYR A 169 19.18 -11.33 -0.72
N SER A 170 19.58 -11.91 -1.84
CA SER A 170 20.69 -12.85 -1.93
C SER A 170 21.63 -12.46 -3.07
N ASP A 171 22.77 -13.15 -3.18
CA ASP A 171 23.68 -13.03 -4.32
C ASP A 171 23.25 -13.89 -5.50
N ASP A 172 22.21 -14.72 -5.33
CA ASP A 172 21.60 -15.49 -6.40
C ASP A 172 20.80 -14.60 -7.35
N ASP A 173 20.57 -15.08 -8.58
CA ASP A 173 19.77 -14.38 -9.60
C ASP A 173 18.25 -14.34 -9.26
N ASN A 174 17.84 -14.95 -8.16
CA ASN A 174 16.45 -14.92 -7.69
C ASN A 174 16.03 -13.50 -7.28
N ARG A 175 15.09 -12.95 -8.02
CA ARG A 175 14.59 -11.59 -7.82
C ARG A 175 13.08 -11.61 -7.67
N ASP A 176 12.60 -11.00 -6.61
CA ASP A 176 11.17 -10.87 -6.31
C ASP A 176 10.59 -9.57 -6.87
N PHE A 177 9.34 -9.61 -7.31
CA PHE A 177 8.63 -8.41 -7.68
C PHE A 177 8.36 -7.54 -6.45
N ILE A 178 8.62 -6.24 -6.56
CA ILE A 178 8.10 -5.30 -5.55
C ILE A 178 6.56 -5.25 -5.67
N PRO A 179 5.82 -5.02 -4.58
CA PRO A 179 4.36 -5.12 -4.56
C PRO A 179 3.71 -3.94 -5.30
N THR A 180 3.76 -3.98 -6.63
CA THR A 180 3.04 -3.02 -7.48
C THR A 180 1.55 -3.16 -7.21
N ASN A 181 0.85 -2.04 -6.91
CA ASN A 181 -0.55 -2.07 -6.53
C ASN A 181 -1.34 -1.00 -7.29
N LEU A 182 -2.45 -1.42 -7.91
CA LEU A 182 -3.44 -0.53 -8.48
C LEU A 182 -4.58 -0.34 -7.48
N ARG A 183 -4.87 0.91 -7.13
CA ARG A 183 -6.00 1.28 -6.28
C ARG A 183 -6.89 2.27 -7.01
N LEU A 184 -8.19 1.97 -7.02
CA LEU A 184 -9.25 2.83 -7.56
C LEU A 184 -10.23 3.12 -6.42
N GLY A 185 -10.60 4.38 -6.25
CA GLY A 185 -11.48 4.78 -5.17
C GLY A 185 -12.48 5.84 -5.57
N THR A 186 -13.57 5.87 -4.86
CA THR A 186 -14.60 6.92 -4.96
C THR A 186 -15.05 7.36 -3.59
N ALA A 187 -15.44 8.62 -3.48
CA ALA A 187 -16.02 9.16 -2.26
C ALA A 187 -17.15 10.15 -2.58
N LEU A 188 -18.22 10.06 -1.83
CA LEU A 188 -19.36 10.97 -1.89
C LEU A 188 -19.50 11.64 -0.52
N THR A 189 -19.32 12.95 -0.49
CA THR A 189 -19.56 13.80 0.70
C THR A 189 -20.85 14.58 0.51
N ALA A 190 -21.73 14.53 1.48
CA ALA A 190 -22.94 15.33 1.53
C ALA A 190 -22.87 16.31 2.71
N GLU A 191 -23.15 17.59 2.46
CA GLU A 191 -23.34 18.63 3.47
C GLU A 191 -24.79 18.62 3.89
N ILE A 192 -25.09 17.99 5.04
CA ILE A 192 -26.47 17.87 5.55
C ILE A 192 -26.97 19.24 5.99
N ASP A 193 -26.10 20.00 6.61
CA ASP A 193 -26.28 21.41 6.99
C ASP A 193 -24.89 22.07 7.16
N PRO A 194 -24.78 23.38 7.49
CA PRO A 194 -23.49 24.08 7.56
C PRO A 194 -22.48 23.51 8.56
N VAL A 195 -22.92 22.68 9.52
CA VAL A 195 -22.05 22.10 10.56
C VAL A 195 -21.93 20.56 10.48
N ASN A 196 -22.78 19.90 9.68
CA ASN A 196 -22.84 18.45 9.60
C ASN A 196 -22.51 17.97 8.18
N LYS A 197 -21.43 17.16 8.06
CA LYS A 197 -21.02 16.53 6.80
C LYS A 197 -20.89 15.03 6.98
N ILE A 198 -21.33 14.27 6.01
CA ILE A 198 -21.17 12.82 5.97
C ILE A 198 -20.49 12.42 4.66
N THR A 199 -19.52 11.52 4.74
CA THR A 199 -18.82 11.00 3.57
C THR A 199 -18.91 9.49 3.56
N PHE A 200 -19.24 8.92 2.39
CA PHE A 200 -19.10 7.51 2.08
C PHE A 200 -17.94 7.33 1.12
N ALA A 201 -17.07 6.35 1.38
CA ALA A 201 -15.95 6.01 0.54
C ALA A 201 -15.94 4.53 0.20
N PHE A 202 -15.48 4.22 -1.01
CA PHE A 202 -15.31 2.85 -1.47
C PHE A 202 -14.05 2.77 -2.34
N ASP A 203 -13.17 1.82 -2.01
CA ASP A 203 -11.94 1.55 -2.76
C ASP A 203 -11.89 0.09 -3.19
N VAL A 204 -11.33 -0.12 -4.37
CA VAL A 204 -10.94 -1.44 -4.89
C VAL A 204 -9.44 -1.39 -5.17
N SER A 205 -8.72 -2.41 -4.76
CA SER A 205 -7.30 -2.55 -5.09
C SER A 205 -6.94 -3.95 -5.54
N LYS A 206 -5.93 -4.04 -6.40
CA LYS A 206 -5.35 -5.29 -6.89
C LYS A 206 -3.84 -5.19 -6.85
N LEU A 207 -3.20 -6.24 -6.35
CA LEU A 207 -1.77 -6.43 -6.47
C LEU A 207 -1.45 -6.80 -7.92
N MET A 208 -0.62 -5.98 -8.57
CA MET A 208 -0.25 -6.10 -9.98
C MET A 208 1.08 -6.85 -10.13
N VAL A 209 1.17 -8.01 -9.50
CA VAL A 209 2.29 -8.95 -9.62
C VAL A 209 1.76 -10.30 -10.06
N PRO A 210 2.55 -11.10 -10.79
CA PRO A 210 2.10 -12.40 -11.27
C PRO A 210 1.64 -13.32 -10.14
N THR A 211 0.54 -14.02 -10.40
CA THR A 211 0.07 -15.09 -9.52
C THR A 211 0.92 -16.34 -9.78
N PRO A 212 1.51 -16.95 -8.73
CA PRO A 212 2.28 -18.17 -8.91
C PRO A 212 1.47 -19.29 -9.58
N PRO A 213 2.07 -20.05 -10.51
CA PRO A 213 1.40 -21.18 -11.12
C PRO A 213 1.17 -22.31 -10.10
N VAL A 214 0.23 -23.19 -10.42
CA VAL A 214 0.06 -24.47 -9.70
C VAL A 214 0.89 -25.51 -10.39
N PHE A 215 1.82 -26.12 -9.65
CA PHE A 215 2.65 -27.21 -10.16
C PHE A 215 1.94 -28.57 -10.04
N ALA A 216 2.21 -29.46 -10.99
CA ALA A 216 1.75 -30.83 -10.93
C ALA A 216 2.49 -31.58 -9.81
N VAL A 217 1.76 -32.40 -9.04
CA VAL A 217 2.31 -33.19 -7.96
C VAL A 217 1.94 -34.67 -8.13
N ASP A 218 2.77 -35.57 -7.62
CA ASP A 218 2.46 -36.98 -7.53
C ASP A 218 1.48 -37.29 -6.38
N ASP A 219 1.15 -38.56 -6.18
CA ASP A 219 0.26 -39.06 -5.12
C ASP A 219 0.79 -38.78 -3.69
N ASN A 220 2.07 -38.46 -3.55
CA ASN A 220 2.73 -38.12 -2.28
C ASN A 220 2.86 -36.61 -2.06
N GLY A 221 2.39 -35.79 -3.03
CA GLY A 221 2.49 -34.33 -2.98
C GLY A 221 3.88 -33.80 -3.41
N VAL A 222 4.71 -34.60 -4.07
CA VAL A 222 6.01 -34.18 -4.60
C VAL A 222 5.81 -33.56 -5.98
N VAL A 223 6.44 -32.40 -6.23
CA VAL A 223 6.35 -31.71 -7.52
C VAL A 223 6.97 -32.57 -8.62
N LEU A 224 6.21 -32.75 -9.70
CA LEU A 224 6.68 -33.45 -10.89
C LEU A 224 7.60 -32.56 -11.71
N LEU A 225 8.70 -33.13 -12.19
CA LEU A 225 9.67 -32.45 -13.05
C LEU A 225 9.60 -32.99 -14.47
N ASP A 226 9.88 -32.13 -15.45
CA ASP A 226 10.07 -32.55 -16.84
C ASP A 226 11.46 -33.20 -17.07
N ASP A 227 11.76 -33.56 -18.31
CA ASP A 227 13.02 -34.20 -18.69
C ASP A 227 14.25 -33.28 -18.49
N ASP A 228 14.04 -31.98 -18.43
CA ASP A 228 15.06 -30.94 -18.20
C ASP A 228 15.21 -30.59 -16.70
N GLY A 229 14.38 -31.17 -15.84
CA GLY A 229 14.38 -30.94 -14.39
C GLY A 229 13.56 -29.70 -13.93
N ASN A 230 12.73 -29.14 -14.79
CA ASN A 230 11.87 -28.01 -14.42
C ASN A 230 10.52 -28.51 -13.88
N PRO A 231 9.90 -27.78 -12.93
CA PRO A 231 8.57 -28.10 -12.43
C PRO A 231 7.50 -28.07 -13.53
N ILE A 232 6.70 -29.14 -13.64
CA ILE A 232 5.58 -29.21 -14.59
C ILE A 232 4.43 -28.33 -14.09
N ILE A 233 3.98 -27.38 -14.91
CA ILE A 233 2.85 -26.52 -14.59
C ILE A 233 1.53 -27.25 -14.88
N ALA A 234 0.69 -27.41 -13.85
CA ALA A 234 -0.65 -27.98 -13.96
C ALA A 234 -1.69 -26.92 -14.33
N ALA A 235 -1.55 -25.69 -13.84
CA ALA A 235 -2.45 -24.59 -14.14
C ALA A 235 -1.77 -23.22 -13.93
N GLY A 236 -2.22 -22.20 -14.69
CA GLY A 236 -1.61 -20.87 -14.68
C GLY A 236 -0.42 -20.76 -15.62
N SER A 237 0.39 -19.74 -15.40
CA SER A 237 1.60 -19.45 -16.18
C SER A 237 2.72 -19.00 -15.27
N ASP A 238 3.92 -19.51 -15.48
CA ASP A 238 5.09 -18.98 -14.77
C ASP A 238 5.56 -17.68 -15.45
N ASN A 239 5.29 -16.59 -14.79
CA ASN A 239 5.69 -15.25 -15.19
C ASN A 239 6.83 -14.69 -14.31
N SER A 240 7.47 -15.56 -13.49
CA SER A 240 8.51 -15.16 -12.53
C SER A 240 9.73 -14.52 -13.22
N ASP A 241 10.10 -14.99 -14.41
CA ASP A 241 11.25 -14.49 -15.17
C ASP A 241 10.95 -13.28 -16.04
N ARG A 242 9.68 -12.89 -16.17
CA ARG A 242 9.27 -11.73 -16.99
C ARG A 242 9.81 -10.43 -16.44
N GLY A 243 10.02 -9.45 -17.33
CA GLY A 243 10.30 -8.08 -16.93
C GLY A 243 9.14 -7.49 -16.12
N TRP A 244 9.42 -6.64 -15.13
CA TRP A 244 8.43 -6.13 -14.20
C TRP A 244 7.24 -5.40 -14.87
N VAL A 245 7.47 -4.70 -16.00
CA VAL A 245 6.40 -4.03 -16.77
C VAL A 245 5.49 -5.06 -17.42
N GLU A 246 6.06 -6.05 -18.10
CA GLU A 246 5.30 -7.13 -18.75
C GLU A 246 4.50 -7.93 -17.73
N ALA A 247 5.16 -8.34 -16.65
CA ALA A 247 4.56 -9.08 -15.55
C ALA A 247 3.37 -8.33 -14.90
N MET A 248 3.49 -7.03 -14.73
CA MET A 248 2.40 -6.18 -14.22
C MET A 248 1.15 -6.26 -15.09
N PHE A 249 1.28 -6.21 -16.41
CA PHE A 249 0.12 -6.32 -17.32
C PHE A 249 -0.42 -7.75 -17.39
N LEU A 250 0.45 -8.75 -17.37
CA LEU A 250 0.05 -10.16 -17.39
C LEU A 250 -0.68 -10.58 -16.12
N SER A 251 -0.39 -9.94 -14.97
CA SER A 251 -1.06 -10.23 -13.69
C SER A 251 -2.57 -9.95 -13.69
N VAL A 252 -3.09 -9.34 -14.77
CA VAL A 252 -4.52 -9.18 -14.99
C VAL A 252 -5.02 -10.33 -15.85
N GLY A 253 -5.18 -11.52 -15.27
CA GLY A 253 -5.73 -12.68 -15.97
C GLY A 253 -4.80 -13.90 -15.99
N ASP A 254 -3.78 -13.95 -15.11
CA ASP A 254 -2.85 -15.08 -15.00
C ASP A 254 -3.21 -16.08 -13.87
N ALA A 255 -4.30 -15.84 -13.15
CA ALA A 255 -4.73 -16.72 -12.08
C ALA A 255 -5.01 -18.15 -12.57
N PRO A 256 -4.45 -19.18 -11.93
CA PRO A 256 -4.54 -20.58 -12.37
C PRO A 256 -5.96 -21.10 -12.57
N ASN A 257 -6.91 -20.68 -11.74
CA ASN A 257 -8.31 -21.10 -11.83
C ASN A 257 -9.20 -20.09 -12.60
N GLY A 258 -8.57 -19.23 -13.43
CA GLY A 258 -9.24 -18.30 -14.34
C GLY A 258 -9.94 -17.15 -13.65
N PHE A 259 -10.93 -16.55 -14.33
CA PHE A 259 -11.59 -15.30 -13.92
C PHE A 259 -12.16 -15.33 -12.51
N GLY A 260 -12.66 -16.47 -12.03
CA GLY A 260 -13.19 -16.59 -10.68
C GLY A 260 -12.11 -16.41 -9.58
N GLU A 261 -10.88 -16.80 -9.88
CA GLU A 261 -9.75 -16.57 -8.97
C GLU A 261 -9.25 -15.13 -9.07
N GLU A 262 -9.18 -14.56 -10.28
CA GLU A 262 -8.86 -13.14 -10.50
C GLU A 262 -9.74 -12.22 -9.66
N MET A 263 -11.04 -12.48 -9.64
CA MET A 263 -11.98 -11.70 -8.81
C MET A 263 -11.72 -11.85 -7.30
N ARG A 264 -11.09 -12.92 -6.85
CA ARG A 264 -10.70 -13.12 -5.44
C ARG A 264 -9.42 -12.38 -5.06
N GLU A 265 -8.64 -11.92 -6.03
CA GLU A 265 -7.44 -11.09 -5.81
C GLU A 265 -7.78 -9.63 -5.57
N LEU A 266 -9.02 -9.23 -5.83
CA LEU A 266 -9.49 -7.89 -5.54
C LEU A 266 -9.69 -7.72 -4.02
N MET A 267 -9.12 -6.67 -3.50
CA MET A 267 -9.31 -6.21 -2.13
C MET A 267 -10.30 -5.03 -2.14
N PHE A 268 -11.20 -5.00 -1.18
CA PHE A 268 -12.24 -3.98 -1.07
C PHE A 268 -12.11 -3.25 0.26
N ALA A 269 -12.28 -1.93 0.22
CA ALA A 269 -12.40 -1.13 1.43
C ALA A 269 -13.61 -0.21 1.33
N THR A 270 -14.38 -0.12 2.39
CA THR A 270 -15.49 0.83 2.48
C THR A 270 -15.42 1.59 3.79
N GLY A 271 -15.86 2.83 3.79
CA GLY A 271 -15.81 3.68 4.96
C GLY A 271 -16.89 4.72 5.00
N ILE A 272 -17.20 5.13 6.21
CA ILE A 272 -18.08 6.25 6.51
C ILE A 272 -17.33 7.21 7.44
N GLU A 273 -17.45 8.50 7.16
CA GLU A 273 -16.90 9.58 7.99
C GLU A 273 -17.99 10.59 8.24
N TYR A 274 -18.16 11.00 9.49
CA TYR A 274 -19.04 12.08 9.89
C TYR A 274 -18.22 13.19 10.53
N TRP A 275 -18.44 14.42 10.11
CA TRP A 275 -17.85 15.62 10.67
C TRP A 275 -18.90 16.49 11.32
N TYR A 276 -18.58 16.95 12.52
CA TYR A 276 -19.33 18.01 13.22
C TYR A 276 -18.51 19.30 13.26
N ASN A 277 -19.01 20.34 12.61
CA ASN A 277 -18.45 21.69 12.57
C ASN A 277 -16.96 21.75 12.12
N ASP A 278 -16.52 20.79 11.29
CA ASP A 278 -15.12 20.60 10.89
C ASP A 278 -14.14 20.49 12.08
N LEU A 279 -14.65 20.25 13.30
CA LEU A 279 -13.87 20.11 14.53
C LEU A 279 -13.71 18.68 14.99
N VAL A 280 -14.79 17.90 14.94
CA VAL A 280 -14.82 16.53 15.42
C VAL A 280 -15.21 15.61 14.28
N ALA A 281 -14.42 14.54 14.10
CA ALA A 281 -14.75 13.48 13.16
C ALA A 281 -14.95 12.15 13.87
N VAL A 282 -15.90 11.35 13.38
CA VAL A 282 -16.04 9.93 13.73
C VAL A 282 -16.01 9.14 12.43
N ARG A 283 -15.27 8.03 12.45
CA ARG A 283 -15.02 7.19 11.27
C ARG A 283 -15.29 5.75 11.56
N GLY A 284 -15.86 5.05 10.60
CA GLY A 284 -15.98 3.60 10.62
C GLY A 284 -15.57 3.04 9.25
N GLY A 285 -14.93 1.90 9.24
CA GLY A 285 -14.47 1.29 8.00
C GLY A 285 -14.46 -0.23 8.07
N TYR A 286 -14.49 -0.85 6.90
CA TYR A 286 -14.33 -2.28 6.73
C TYR A 286 -13.40 -2.55 5.54
N PHE A 287 -12.42 -3.41 5.77
CA PHE A 287 -11.51 -3.92 4.75
C PHE A 287 -11.74 -5.41 4.56
N HIS A 288 -11.80 -5.84 3.31
CA HIS A 288 -12.01 -7.23 2.92
C HIS A 288 -10.98 -7.69 1.90
N GLU A 289 -10.30 -8.76 2.23
CA GLU A 289 -9.48 -9.57 1.36
C GLU A 289 -9.97 -11.01 1.38
N ASN A 290 -9.99 -11.67 0.22
CA ASN A 290 -10.53 -13.02 0.11
C ASN A 290 -9.72 -14.00 0.97
N LYS A 291 -10.43 -14.94 1.65
CA LYS A 291 -9.82 -15.92 2.53
C LYS A 291 -8.75 -16.81 1.87
N ASN A 292 -8.79 -16.97 0.54
CA ASN A 292 -7.85 -17.78 -0.23
C ASN A 292 -6.66 -16.95 -0.78
N LYS A 293 -6.63 -15.62 -0.54
CA LYS A 293 -5.64 -14.69 -1.10
C LYS A 293 -5.01 -13.76 -0.04
N GLY A 294 -5.06 -14.09 1.23
CA GLY A 294 -4.48 -13.29 2.32
C GLY A 294 -5.36 -13.27 3.57
N ASN A 295 -6.68 -13.47 3.42
CA ASN A 295 -7.64 -13.62 4.51
C ASN A 295 -7.66 -12.47 5.53
N SER A 296 -7.43 -11.24 5.07
CA SER A 296 -7.45 -10.07 5.94
C SER A 296 -8.84 -9.43 5.93
N GLN A 297 -9.53 -9.48 7.07
CA GLN A 297 -10.82 -8.84 7.27
C GLN A 297 -10.74 -7.99 8.54
N LYS A 298 -11.00 -6.68 8.41
CA LYS A 298 -10.79 -5.74 9.52
C LYS A 298 -11.92 -4.73 9.57
N PHE A 299 -12.47 -4.55 10.76
CA PHE A 299 -13.28 -3.38 11.09
C PHE A 299 -12.38 -2.34 11.74
N THR A 300 -12.56 -1.09 11.38
CA THR A 300 -11.84 0.03 11.95
C THR A 300 -12.83 1.06 12.48
N LEU A 301 -12.46 1.65 13.61
CA LEU A 301 -13.13 2.82 14.17
C LEU A 301 -12.07 3.89 14.36
N GLY A 302 -12.43 5.15 14.17
CA GLY A 302 -11.50 6.24 14.34
C GLY A 302 -12.19 7.51 14.76
N GLU A 303 -11.44 8.36 15.45
CA GLU A 303 -11.85 9.65 15.89
C GLU A 303 -10.85 10.70 15.43
N GLY A 304 -11.31 11.91 15.16
CA GLY A 304 -10.48 13.03 14.76
C GLY A 304 -10.89 14.30 15.47
N LEU A 305 -9.91 15.07 15.90
CA LEU A 305 -10.09 16.39 16.47
C LEU A 305 -9.29 17.41 15.68
N ARG A 306 -9.90 18.55 15.40
CA ARG A 306 -9.25 19.67 14.72
C ARG A 306 -9.40 20.93 15.56
N TYR A 307 -8.30 21.61 15.77
CA TYR A 307 -8.29 22.90 16.45
C TYR A 307 -7.30 23.84 15.78
N GLN A 308 -7.81 24.87 15.13
CA GLN A 308 -7.03 25.82 14.33
C GLN A 308 -6.17 25.08 13.27
N VAL A 309 -4.84 25.04 13.47
CA VAL A 309 -3.89 24.40 12.57
C VAL A 309 -3.50 22.98 13.00
N PHE A 310 -3.97 22.55 14.16
CA PHE A 310 -3.63 21.25 14.74
C PHE A 310 -4.73 20.21 14.50
N GLY A 311 -4.34 18.98 14.24
CA GLY A 311 -5.23 17.84 14.14
C GLY A 311 -4.65 16.64 14.86
N ILE A 312 -5.50 15.87 15.54
CA ILE A 312 -5.15 14.60 16.18
C ILE A 312 -6.17 13.57 15.68
N ASP A 313 -5.69 12.44 15.23
CA ASP A 313 -6.51 11.32 14.80
C ASP A 313 -6.10 10.05 15.58
N PHE A 314 -7.10 9.28 16.01
CA PHE A 314 -6.94 7.96 16.62
C PHE A 314 -7.73 6.93 15.80
N SER A 315 -7.18 5.71 15.67
CA SER A 315 -7.83 4.61 14.96
C SER A 315 -7.36 3.25 15.48
#